data_43ab80226723272ca0039ca43c0252b8
#
_entry.id   43ab80226723272ca0039ca43c0252b8
#
_cell.length_a   1.000
_cell.length_b   1.000
_cell.length_c   1.000
_cell.angle_alpha   90.00
_cell.angle_beta   90.00
_cell.angle_gamma   90.00
#
_symmetry.space_group_name_H-M   'P 1'
#
loop_
_entity.id
_entity.type
_entity.pdbx_description
1 polymer ?
#
loop_
_entity_poly.entity_id
_entity_poly.type
_entity_poly.pdbx_seq_one_letter_code
_entity_poly.pdbx_strand_id
1 'polypeptide(L)'
;LTPDGYNVMLRGLMGDAIKFTRIKYGNGTPGDGANALKNPLLSLKIASATRSEKYVTLSVSFKNVELEITGFWATEIGIYVEDPDDSTKELCYCIWEETEVEKADYINPNVERLLASQYDFVVFVSEAENVSAALGETLVYATVTELNNHKNDKNNPHKVPQEQTGLGHVENKA
;
A
#
# COMPACT_ATOMS: atom_id res chain seq x y z
N LEU A 1 4.77 12.91 -11.29
CA LEU A 1 4.45 13.66 -10.07
C LEU A 1 3.42 14.73 -10.39
N THR A 2 2.52 15.00 -9.42
CA THR A 2 1.69 16.21 -9.43
C THR A 2 2.52 17.43 -9.01
N PRO A 3 2.06 18.67 -9.21
CA PRO A 3 2.71 19.84 -8.62
C PRO A 3 2.87 19.75 -7.10
N ASP A 4 1.84 19.29 -6.38
CA ASP A 4 1.91 19.10 -4.92
C ASP A 4 2.88 17.99 -4.55
N GLY A 5 2.86 16.85 -5.28
CA GLY A 5 3.80 15.75 -5.06
C GLY A 5 5.26 16.14 -5.32
N TYR A 6 5.51 17.01 -6.28
CA TYR A 6 6.85 17.55 -6.50
C TYR A 6 7.32 18.42 -5.31
N ASN A 7 6.43 19.25 -4.76
CA ASN A 7 6.74 20.06 -3.57
C ASN A 7 7.01 19.16 -2.35
N VAL A 8 6.19 18.11 -2.14
CA VAL A 8 6.41 17.13 -1.05
C VAL A 8 7.78 16.44 -1.22
N MET A 9 8.14 16.06 -2.44
CA MET A 9 9.45 15.45 -2.72
C MET A 9 10.61 16.41 -2.39
N LEU A 10 10.51 17.69 -2.78
CA LEU A 10 11.53 18.70 -2.46
C LEU A 10 11.67 18.90 -0.95
N ARG A 11 10.57 18.96 -0.22
CA ARG A 11 10.59 19.04 1.25
C ARG A 11 11.21 17.78 1.88
N GLY A 12 10.93 16.59 1.30
CA GLY A 12 11.56 15.34 1.72
C GLY A 12 13.08 15.34 1.57
N LEU A 13 13.61 16.00 0.53
CA LEU A 13 15.06 16.22 0.37
C LEU A 13 15.64 17.19 1.42
N MET A 14 14.81 18.04 2.01
CA MET A 14 15.19 18.95 3.09
C MET A 14 15.00 18.34 4.49
N GLY A 15 14.52 17.08 4.56
CA GLY A 15 14.42 16.32 5.81
C GLY A 15 13.00 16.10 6.31
N ASP A 16 11.96 16.64 5.65
CA ASP A 16 10.58 16.38 6.01
C ASP A 16 10.24 14.91 5.73
N ALA A 17 9.25 14.37 6.45
CA ALA A 17 8.78 13.02 6.22
C ALA A 17 7.86 12.95 4.99
N ILE A 18 8.08 11.97 4.13
CA ILE A 18 7.13 11.56 3.08
C ILE A 18 6.41 10.32 3.61
N LYS A 19 5.11 10.45 3.93
CA LYS A 19 4.31 9.35 4.44
C LYS A 19 3.20 9.01 3.48
N PHE A 20 3.35 7.91 2.76
CA PHE A 20 2.32 7.40 1.86
C PHE A 20 1.12 6.88 2.65
N THR A 21 -0.10 7.20 2.22
CA THR A 21 -1.32 6.90 2.96
C THR A 21 -2.20 5.88 2.26
N ARG A 22 -2.43 6.05 0.96
CA ARG A 22 -3.30 5.18 0.17
C ARG A 22 -3.07 5.30 -1.33
N ILE A 23 -3.68 4.39 -2.06
CA ILE A 23 -3.76 4.43 -3.52
C ILE A 23 -5.24 4.50 -3.90
N LYS A 24 -5.59 5.43 -4.79
CA LYS A 24 -6.96 5.58 -5.29
C LYS A 24 -6.99 5.28 -6.77
N TYR A 25 -8.05 4.62 -7.19
CA TYR A 25 -8.36 4.32 -8.58
C TYR A 25 -9.61 5.07 -8.99
N GLY A 26 -9.65 5.53 -10.22
CA GLY A 26 -10.80 6.19 -10.80
C GLY A 26 -10.93 5.95 -12.29
N ASN A 27 -11.99 6.49 -12.87
CA ASN A 27 -12.27 6.39 -14.31
C ASN A 27 -12.34 7.76 -14.98
N GLY A 28 -11.71 8.77 -14.39
CA GLY A 28 -11.60 10.10 -14.96
C GLY A 28 -10.38 10.26 -15.87
N THR A 29 -10.22 11.49 -16.35
CA THR A 29 -9.07 11.95 -17.13
C THR A 29 -8.60 13.25 -16.50
N PRO A 30 -7.66 13.21 -15.54
CA PRO A 30 -7.20 14.38 -14.79
C PRO A 30 -6.58 15.46 -15.66
N GLY A 31 -5.80 15.07 -16.64
CA GLY A 31 -5.06 15.96 -17.53
C GLY A 31 -3.77 16.49 -16.91
N ASP A 32 -3.00 17.21 -17.73
CA ASP A 32 -1.70 17.75 -17.34
C ASP A 32 -1.80 18.73 -16.18
N GLY A 33 -0.90 18.60 -15.21
CA GLY A 33 -0.80 19.50 -14.06
C GLY A 33 -1.89 19.33 -13.00
N ALA A 34 -2.69 18.26 -13.06
CA ALA A 34 -3.67 17.96 -12.04
C ALA A 34 -3.01 17.64 -10.69
N ASN A 35 -3.63 18.12 -9.60
CA ASN A 35 -3.23 17.81 -8.21
C ASN A 35 -4.14 16.76 -7.55
N ALA A 36 -5.08 16.19 -8.29
CA ALA A 36 -6.00 15.16 -7.79
C ALA A 36 -6.58 14.34 -8.93
N LEU A 37 -7.07 13.15 -8.63
CA LEU A 37 -7.89 12.38 -9.55
C LEU A 37 -9.18 13.15 -9.87
N LYS A 38 -9.69 12.99 -11.08
CA LYS A 38 -10.92 13.64 -11.54
C LYS A 38 -12.16 12.93 -11.05
N ASN A 39 -12.16 11.61 -11.02
CA ASN A 39 -13.29 10.79 -10.58
C ASN A 39 -12.84 9.55 -9.81
N PRO A 40 -12.34 9.70 -8.56
CA PRO A 40 -11.92 8.57 -7.74
C PRO A 40 -13.12 7.71 -7.33
N LEU A 41 -13.02 6.39 -7.55
CA LEU A 41 -14.09 5.42 -7.30
C LEU A 41 -13.70 4.36 -6.26
N LEU A 42 -12.40 4.08 -6.09
CA LEU A 42 -11.91 3.10 -5.15
C LEU A 42 -10.71 3.66 -4.40
N SER A 43 -10.67 3.44 -3.09
CA SER A 43 -9.56 3.86 -2.22
C SER A 43 -9.03 2.65 -1.46
N LEU A 44 -7.76 2.33 -1.65
CA LEU A 44 -7.11 1.18 -1.05
C LEU A 44 -6.03 1.61 -0.06
N LYS A 45 -5.94 0.91 1.05
CA LYS A 45 -4.84 1.03 1.99
C LYS A 45 -3.60 0.31 1.45
N ILE A 46 -2.43 0.82 1.80
CA ILE A 46 -1.16 0.20 1.43
C ILE A 46 -0.95 -1.04 2.30
N ALA A 47 -0.65 -2.17 1.66
CA ALA A 47 -0.39 -3.44 2.34
C ALA A 47 1.07 -3.55 2.78
N SER A 48 2.00 -3.08 1.94
CA SER A 48 3.42 -3.04 2.26
C SER A 48 4.12 -1.89 1.54
N ALA A 49 5.25 -1.46 2.09
CA ALA A 49 6.13 -0.47 1.49
C ALA A 49 7.58 -0.92 1.65
N THR A 50 8.30 -0.98 0.55
CA THR A 50 9.73 -1.36 0.55
C THR A 50 10.52 -0.30 -0.17
N ARG A 51 11.51 0.27 0.50
CA ARG A 51 12.41 1.25 -0.08
C ARG A 51 13.58 0.58 -0.78
N SER A 52 13.96 1.10 -1.94
CA SER A 52 15.17 0.75 -2.68
C SER A 52 15.76 2.01 -3.28
N GLU A 53 16.88 2.49 -2.72
CA GLU A 53 17.57 3.73 -3.15
C GLU A 53 16.60 4.91 -3.28
N LYS A 54 16.38 5.36 -4.52
CA LYS A 54 15.56 6.54 -4.87
C LYS A 54 14.07 6.23 -5.09
N TYR A 55 13.66 4.98 -4.87
CA TYR A 55 12.31 4.51 -5.13
C TYR A 55 11.72 3.88 -3.88
N VAL A 56 10.40 3.88 -3.81
CA VAL A 56 9.63 3.07 -2.90
C VAL A 56 8.65 2.22 -3.70
N THR A 57 8.59 0.93 -3.40
CA THR A 57 7.56 0.03 -3.93
C THR A 57 6.44 -0.05 -2.91
N LEU A 58 5.26 0.36 -3.32
CA LEU A 58 4.03 0.30 -2.54
C LEU A 58 3.16 -0.82 -3.08
N SER A 59 2.80 -1.79 -2.23
CA SER A 59 1.90 -2.87 -2.62
C SER A 59 0.51 -2.62 -2.06
N VAL A 60 -0.51 -2.87 -2.87
CA VAL A 60 -1.92 -2.95 -2.46
C VAL A 60 -2.46 -4.30 -2.85
N SER A 61 -3.33 -4.85 -2.02
CA SER A 61 -4.08 -6.06 -2.34
C SER A 61 -5.54 -5.91 -1.94
N PHE A 62 -6.43 -6.47 -2.72
CA PHE A 62 -7.85 -6.47 -2.43
C PHE A 62 -8.54 -7.69 -3.04
N LYS A 63 -9.69 -8.02 -2.50
CA LYS A 63 -10.61 -9.01 -3.07
C LYS A 63 -11.85 -8.30 -3.55
N ASN A 64 -12.34 -8.63 -4.73
CA ASN A 64 -13.52 -8.00 -5.29
C ASN A 64 -14.76 -8.15 -4.40
N VAL A 65 -14.88 -9.25 -3.65
CA VAL A 65 -15.99 -9.50 -2.71
C VAL A 65 -16.02 -8.54 -1.50
N GLU A 66 -14.92 -7.86 -1.24
CA GLU A 66 -14.78 -6.87 -0.16
C GLU A 66 -15.06 -5.44 -0.66
N LEU A 67 -15.28 -5.28 -1.98
CA LEU A 67 -15.51 -3.98 -2.60
C LEU A 67 -16.99 -3.72 -2.81
N GLU A 68 -17.48 -2.62 -2.28
CA GLU A 68 -18.85 -2.12 -2.53
C GLU A 68 -18.84 -1.15 -3.73
N ILE A 69 -18.39 -1.63 -4.88
CA ILE A 69 -18.27 -0.82 -6.10
C ILE A 69 -19.00 -1.46 -7.28
N THR A 70 -19.41 -0.62 -8.22
CA THR A 70 -19.70 -1.03 -9.58
C THR A 70 -18.39 -1.19 -10.35
N GLY A 71 -18.26 -2.25 -11.15
CA GLY A 71 -17.03 -2.44 -11.94
C GLY A 71 -16.76 -1.27 -12.89
N PHE A 72 -15.50 -0.93 -13.08
CA PHE A 72 -15.08 0.18 -13.93
C PHE A 72 -13.68 -0.06 -14.51
N TRP A 73 -13.39 0.63 -15.62
CA TRP A 73 -12.05 0.70 -16.20
C TRP A 73 -11.24 1.77 -15.46
N ALA A 74 -10.12 1.38 -14.89
CA ALA A 74 -9.27 2.27 -14.11
C ALA A 74 -8.36 3.11 -15.04
N THR A 75 -8.87 4.23 -15.51
CA THR A 75 -8.14 5.16 -16.39
C THR A 75 -7.28 6.17 -15.63
N GLU A 76 -7.44 6.25 -14.31
CA GLU A 76 -6.60 7.08 -13.45
C GLU A 76 -6.25 6.36 -12.14
N ILE A 77 -5.01 6.47 -11.73
CA ILE A 77 -4.52 5.94 -10.45
C ILE A 77 -3.72 7.04 -9.75
N GLY A 78 -4.08 7.36 -8.52
CA GLY A 78 -3.40 8.36 -7.70
C GLY A 78 -2.77 7.75 -6.47
N ILE A 79 -1.52 8.12 -6.18
CA ILE A 79 -0.81 7.77 -4.97
C ILE A 79 -0.80 8.96 -4.05
N TYR A 80 -1.27 8.77 -2.82
CA TYR A 80 -1.51 9.84 -1.86
C TYR A 80 -0.52 9.77 -0.70
N VAL A 81 -0.17 10.95 -0.22
CA VAL A 81 0.70 11.17 0.95
C VAL A 81 -0.01 12.06 1.96
N GLU A 82 0.40 11.96 3.22
CA GLU A 82 0.01 12.90 4.26
C GLU A 82 0.52 14.31 3.89
N ASP A 83 -0.34 15.33 4.07
CA ASP A 83 0.07 16.72 3.88
C ASP A 83 1.08 17.10 4.98
N PRO A 84 2.31 17.53 4.63
CA PRO A 84 3.33 17.87 5.62
C PRO A 84 2.96 19.08 6.51
N ASP A 85 1.97 19.89 6.12
CA ASP A 85 1.51 21.03 6.89
C ASP A 85 0.23 20.71 7.70
N ASP A 86 -0.49 19.65 7.36
CA ASP A 86 -1.73 19.24 8.04
C ASP A 86 -1.91 17.71 7.94
N SER A 87 -1.47 16.99 8.95
CA SER A 87 -1.54 15.51 8.98
C SER A 87 -2.96 14.93 8.92
N THR A 88 -4.00 15.75 8.98
CA THR A 88 -5.40 15.33 8.79
C THR A 88 -5.81 15.32 7.31
N LYS A 89 -4.96 15.85 6.42
CA LYS A 89 -5.18 15.95 4.98
C LYS A 89 -4.23 15.06 4.19
N GLU A 90 -4.60 14.85 2.94
CA GLU A 90 -3.80 14.10 1.99
C GLU A 90 -3.58 14.93 0.72
N LEU A 91 -2.38 14.84 0.18
CA LEU A 91 -2.02 15.37 -1.13
C LEU A 91 -1.82 14.23 -2.12
N CYS A 92 -2.19 14.43 -3.36
CA CYS A 92 -1.87 13.47 -4.41
C CYS A 92 -0.41 13.65 -4.83
N TYR A 93 0.41 12.64 -4.57
CA TYR A 93 1.85 12.67 -4.87
C TYR A 93 2.14 12.48 -6.35
N CYS A 94 1.49 11.50 -6.95
CA CYS A 94 1.57 11.26 -8.40
C CYS A 94 0.29 10.65 -8.93
N ILE A 95 0.06 10.88 -10.23
CA ILE A 95 -1.04 10.32 -10.99
C ILE A 95 -0.45 9.55 -12.17
N TRP A 96 -0.98 8.36 -12.39
CA TRP A 96 -0.90 7.64 -13.64
C TRP A 96 -2.24 7.77 -14.36
N GLU A 97 -2.20 8.05 -15.66
CA GLU A 97 -3.39 8.21 -16.50
C GLU A 97 -3.25 7.30 -17.74
N GLU A 98 -4.31 6.54 -18.04
CA GLU A 98 -4.46 5.81 -19.29
C GLU A 98 -5.55 6.46 -20.14
N THR A 99 -5.17 6.95 -21.29
CA THR A 99 -6.10 7.65 -22.20
C THR A 99 -6.88 6.70 -23.10
N GLU A 100 -6.39 5.47 -23.26
CA GLU A 100 -7.04 4.43 -24.06
C GLU A 100 -7.73 3.43 -23.13
N VAL A 101 -9.05 3.55 -22.99
CA VAL A 101 -9.85 2.75 -22.04
C VAL A 101 -9.65 1.24 -22.22
N GLU A 102 -9.43 0.77 -23.44
CA GLU A 102 -9.15 -0.63 -23.76
C GLU A 102 -7.81 -1.15 -23.25
N LYS A 103 -6.91 -0.25 -22.85
CA LYS A 103 -5.63 -0.59 -22.22
C LYS A 103 -5.67 -0.49 -20.70
N ALA A 104 -6.72 0.13 -20.16
CA ALA A 104 -6.89 0.26 -18.72
C ALA A 104 -7.23 -1.08 -18.06
N ASP A 105 -6.86 -1.24 -16.80
CA ASP A 105 -7.26 -2.39 -16.01
C ASP A 105 -8.75 -2.30 -15.63
N TYR A 106 -9.48 -3.42 -15.75
CA TYR A 106 -10.85 -3.49 -15.29
C TYR A 106 -10.91 -3.90 -13.83
N ILE A 107 -11.41 -3.02 -12.98
CA ILE A 107 -11.67 -3.31 -11.57
C ILE A 107 -13.03 -4.00 -11.46
N ASN A 108 -12.99 -5.29 -11.06
CA ASN A 108 -14.19 -6.10 -10.98
C ASN A 108 -15.07 -5.72 -9.79
N PRO A 109 -16.40 -5.68 -9.97
CA PRO A 109 -17.33 -5.47 -8.87
C PRO A 109 -17.40 -6.68 -7.94
N ASN A 110 -18.09 -6.53 -6.83
CA ASN A 110 -18.46 -7.66 -5.99
C ASN A 110 -19.43 -8.58 -6.76
N VAL A 111 -18.93 -9.75 -7.15
CA VAL A 111 -19.68 -10.80 -7.84
C VAL A 111 -19.39 -12.15 -7.15
N GLU A 112 -20.20 -13.17 -7.43
CA GLU A 112 -20.06 -14.50 -6.79
C GLU A 112 -18.66 -15.12 -6.94
N ARG A 113 -17.93 -14.79 -8.01
CA ARG A 113 -16.57 -15.31 -8.22
C ARG A 113 -15.56 -14.45 -7.47
N LEU A 114 -14.86 -15.08 -6.52
CA LEU A 114 -13.74 -14.44 -5.83
C LEU A 114 -12.59 -14.18 -6.80
N LEU A 115 -12.18 -12.91 -6.89
CA LEU A 115 -10.97 -12.47 -7.57
C LEU A 115 -10.12 -11.71 -6.54
N ALA A 116 -8.91 -12.18 -6.32
CA ALA A 116 -7.91 -11.49 -5.52
C ALA A 116 -6.90 -10.82 -6.46
N SER A 117 -6.63 -9.57 -6.24
CA SER A 117 -5.68 -8.77 -7.03
C SER A 117 -4.61 -8.18 -6.12
N GLN A 118 -3.38 -8.14 -6.62
CA GLN A 118 -2.27 -7.45 -6.00
C GLN A 118 -1.59 -6.59 -7.05
N TYR A 119 -1.25 -5.36 -6.69
CA TYR A 119 -0.55 -4.41 -7.54
C TYR A 119 0.62 -3.81 -6.77
N ASP A 120 1.75 -3.67 -7.46
CA ASP A 120 2.94 -3.02 -6.94
C ASP A 120 3.22 -1.74 -7.73
N PHE A 121 3.36 -0.63 -7.01
CA PHE A 121 3.64 0.68 -7.59
C PHE A 121 5.03 1.12 -7.19
N VAL A 122 5.88 1.34 -8.19
CA VAL A 122 7.23 1.88 -7.97
C VAL A 122 7.18 3.40 -8.08
N VAL A 123 7.43 4.06 -6.97
CA VAL A 123 7.31 5.51 -6.84
C VAL A 123 8.68 6.13 -6.64
N PHE A 124 8.99 7.19 -7.38
CA PHE A 124 10.22 7.92 -7.24
C PHE A 124 10.13 8.90 -6.05
N VAL A 125 11.06 8.79 -5.11
CA VAL A 125 11.16 9.63 -3.90
C VAL A 125 12.51 10.35 -3.80
N SER A 126 13.37 10.19 -4.80
CA SER A 126 14.73 10.73 -4.81
C SER A 126 15.56 10.28 -3.60
N GLU A 127 16.35 11.17 -3.05
CA GLU A 127 17.23 10.90 -1.89
C GLU A 127 16.56 11.28 -0.55
N ALA A 128 15.23 11.47 -0.52
CA ALA A 128 14.51 11.74 0.73
C ALA A 128 14.78 10.63 1.75
N GLU A 129 15.24 10.97 2.97
CA GLU A 129 15.65 9.99 3.97
C GLU A 129 14.45 9.42 4.74
N ASN A 130 13.47 10.27 5.06
CA ASN A 130 12.32 9.94 5.89
C ASN A 130 11.12 9.53 5.05
N VAL A 131 11.11 8.28 4.55
CA VAL A 131 10.01 7.75 3.74
C VAL A 131 9.34 6.60 4.48
N SER A 132 8.02 6.65 4.62
CA SER A 132 7.20 5.65 5.30
C SER A 132 5.85 5.47 4.61
N ALA A 133 5.05 4.49 5.07
CA ALA A 133 3.68 4.31 4.63
C ALA A 133 2.75 3.96 5.80
N ALA A 134 1.52 4.45 5.76
CA ALA A 134 0.46 4.04 6.66
C ALA A 134 -0.10 2.69 6.18
N LEU A 135 0.31 1.61 6.82
CA LEU A 135 -0.12 0.27 6.45
C LEU A 135 -1.53 -0.02 6.96
N GLY A 136 -2.35 -0.61 6.10
CA GLY A 136 -3.68 -1.09 6.45
C GLY A 136 -3.65 -2.55 6.91
N GLU A 137 -4.70 -2.97 7.60
CA GLU A 137 -4.96 -4.39 7.92
C GLU A 137 -5.49 -5.14 6.68
N THR A 138 -4.79 -5.03 5.56
CA THR A 138 -5.11 -5.83 4.37
C THR A 138 -4.36 -7.15 4.45
N LEU A 139 -4.81 -8.16 3.71
CA LEU A 139 -4.16 -9.47 3.62
C LEU A 139 -2.70 -9.30 3.16
N VAL A 140 -1.83 -9.10 4.13
CA VAL A 140 -0.39 -9.20 3.90
C VAL A 140 -0.09 -10.70 3.81
N TYR A 141 0.13 -11.19 2.61
CA TYR A 141 0.70 -12.53 2.46
C TYR A 141 2.11 -12.48 3.02
N ALA A 142 2.39 -13.27 4.05
CA ALA A 142 3.75 -13.44 4.51
C ALA A 142 4.59 -13.95 3.32
N THR A 143 5.75 -13.35 3.10
CA THR A 143 6.68 -13.86 2.09
C THR A 143 7.13 -15.26 2.48
N VAL A 144 7.57 -16.06 1.50
CA VAL A 144 8.15 -17.39 1.77
C VAL A 144 9.31 -17.28 2.77
N THR A 145 10.05 -16.19 2.72
CA THR A 145 11.17 -15.93 3.66
C THR A 145 10.65 -15.68 5.07
N GLU A 146 9.63 -14.85 5.26
CA GLU A 146 9.02 -14.60 6.58
C GLU A 146 8.40 -15.87 7.15
N LEU A 147 7.66 -16.63 6.33
CA LEU A 147 7.10 -17.91 6.72
C LEU A 147 8.19 -18.91 7.13
N ASN A 148 9.29 -19.00 6.38
CA ASN A 148 10.41 -19.88 6.71
C ASN A 148 11.13 -19.41 7.97
N ASN A 149 11.33 -18.11 8.16
CA ASN A 149 11.91 -17.57 9.38
C ASN A 149 11.03 -17.89 10.59
N HIS A 150 9.73 -17.68 10.49
CA HIS A 150 8.79 -18.03 11.56
C HIS A 150 8.75 -19.53 11.84
N LYS A 151 8.73 -20.38 10.80
CA LYS A 151 8.76 -21.84 10.93
C LYS A 151 10.05 -22.36 11.59
N ASN A 152 11.17 -21.68 11.35
CA ASN A 152 12.48 -22.08 11.86
C ASN A 152 12.84 -21.39 13.19
N ASP A 153 12.02 -20.44 13.66
CA ASP A 153 12.24 -19.79 14.94
C ASP A 153 11.92 -20.75 16.10
N LYS A 154 12.97 -21.16 16.80
CA LYS A 154 12.90 -22.07 17.96
C LYS A 154 12.80 -21.33 19.30
N ASN A 155 12.74 -19.99 19.29
CA ASN A 155 12.72 -19.15 20.49
C ASN A 155 11.31 -18.89 21.01
N ASN A 156 10.39 -19.84 20.86
CA ASN A 156 8.98 -19.72 21.27
C ASN A 156 8.28 -18.46 20.68
N PRO A 157 8.17 -18.33 19.36
CA PRO A 157 7.62 -17.15 18.69
C PRO A 157 6.15 -16.86 19.09
N HIS A 158 5.43 -17.89 19.52
CA HIS A 158 4.04 -17.75 19.99
C HIS A 158 3.94 -17.46 21.49
N LYS A 159 5.04 -17.39 22.23
CA LYS A 159 5.08 -17.18 23.70
C LYS A 159 4.15 -18.16 24.45
N VAL A 160 4.08 -19.41 23.97
CA VAL A 160 3.24 -20.45 24.59
C VAL A 160 3.93 -20.91 25.88
N PRO A 161 3.35 -20.69 27.06
CA PRO A 161 3.95 -21.16 28.29
C PRO A 161 3.87 -22.69 28.41
N GLN A 162 4.77 -23.26 29.20
CA GLN A 162 4.90 -24.71 29.37
C GLN A 162 3.60 -25.37 29.86
N GLU A 163 2.79 -24.66 30.62
CA GLU A 163 1.50 -25.12 31.14
C GLU A 163 0.50 -25.37 30.01
N GLN A 164 0.50 -24.53 28.94
CA GLN A 164 -0.39 -24.69 27.80
C GLN A 164 -0.03 -25.87 26.91
N THR A 165 1.21 -26.33 26.95
CA THR A 165 1.67 -27.51 26.20
C THR A 165 1.44 -28.84 26.96
N GLY A 166 0.85 -28.80 28.13
CA GLY A 166 0.68 -29.98 28.99
C GLY A 166 1.96 -30.43 29.70
N LEU A 167 3.03 -29.66 29.57
CA LEU A 167 4.35 -29.98 30.12
C LEU A 167 4.65 -29.25 31.45
N GLY A 168 3.63 -28.63 32.07
CA GLY A 168 3.79 -27.84 33.31
C GLY A 168 4.37 -28.61 34.50
N HIS A 169 4.34 -29.95 34.45
CA HIS A 169 4.92 -30.82 35.48
C HIS A 169 6.26 -31.46 35.09
N VAL A 170 6.82 -31.11 33.94
CA VAL A 170 8.10 -31.64 33.50
C VAL A 170 9.25 -30.76 34.01
N GLU A 171 10.02 -31.27 34.94
CA GLU A 171 11.22 -30.57 35.39
C GLU A 171 12.27 -30.53 34.28
N ASN A 172 12.74 -29.32 33.94
CA ASN A 172 13.84 -29.11 33.03
C ASN A 172 15.16 -29.46 33.76
N LYS A 173 15.56 -30.72 33.74
CA LYS A 173 16.86 -31.13 34.27
C LYS A 173 17.92 -30.84 33.22
N ALA A 174 18.72 -29.79 33.44
CA ALA A 174 19.97 -29.53 32.70
C ALA A 174 21.04 -30.57 33.05
#